data_bbf7bc88f9f4e8ed85e411a66bd093ee
#
_entry.id   bbf7bc88f9f4e8ed85e411a66bd093ee
#
_cell.length_a   1.000
_cell.length_b   1.000
_cell.length_c   1.000
_cell.angle_alpha   90.00
_cell.angle_beta   90.00
_cell.angle_gamma   90.00
#
_symmetry.space_group_name_H-M   'P 1'
#
loop_
_entity.id
_entity.type
_entity.pdbx_description
1 polymer ?
#
loop_
_entity_poly.entity_id
_entity_poly.type
_entity_poly.pdbx_seq_one_letter_code
_entity_poly.pdbx_strand_id
1 'polypeptide(L)'
;MAVMQITTGMLRPIQVLAQAAGRISKGELDARADVDSRDEIAVLADRFNDMAGNIQTLVVKVREDEQKMRKADLRLLQEQINPHFLYNTLDNIVWLIEGNEPDEAVEMVVTLSEFFRLVLSKGKEFITIRQEEQHISSYLQIQEKRYHDILDYHIYIDPEIYEYQIPKLTLQPLVENALYHGIKYKRSRGMIEITGTKEGENLYLTVADDGVGMDEDELKKLGKEISRPCKETESGFGLANVNERIRMYFGAEFGMKIWSEKGSGTRITIEIPAITDNPEKPEAGKQSTRSEEAENEAEK
;
A
#
# COMPACT_ATOMS: atom_id res chain seq x y z
N MET A 1 61.98 21.86 -32.22
CA MET A 1 60.71 22.62 -32.36
C MET A 1 59.52 21.76 -32.77
N ALA A 2 59.61 20.84 -33.74
CA ALA A 2 58.48 20.01 -34.17
C ALA A 2 57.88 19.06 -33.06
N VAL A 3 58.73 18.42 -32.25
CA VAL A 3 58.29 17.52 -31.15
C VAL A 3 57.50 18.27 -30.04
N MET A 4 57.86 19.55 -29.79
CA MET A 4 57.20 20.38 -28.79
C MET A 4 55.82 20.90 -29.24
N GLN A 5 55.61 21.07 -30.56
CA GLN A 5 54.29 21.43 -31.13
C GLN A 5 53.32 20.24 -31.18
N ILE A 6 53.80 19.03 -31.44
CA ILE A 6 52.99 17.82 -31.46
C ILE A 6 52.49 17.47 -30.02
N THR A 7 53.38 17.61 -29.01
CA THR A 7 53.02 17.33 -27.61
C THR A 7 52.02 18.36 -27.06
N THR A 8 52.10 19.62 -27.37
CA THR A 8 51.15 20.64 -26.92
C THR A 8 49.78 20.50 -27.61
N GLY A 9 49.76 20.13 -28.90
CA GLY A 9 48.51 19.95 -29.66
C GLY A 9 47.66 18.77 -29.17
N MET A 10 48.27 17.65 -28.77
CA MET A 10 47.54 16.45 -28.30
C MET A 10 47.26 16.43 -26.78
N LEU A 11 48.21 16.93 -25.96
CA LEU A 11 48.09 16.85 -24.51
C LEU A 11 47.04 17.79 -23.92
N ARG A 12 46.93 19.01 -24.46
CA ARG A 12 45.99 20.02 -23.95
C ARG A 12 44.53 19.61 -24.08
N PRO A 13 44.03 19.11 -25.23
CA PRO A 13 42.67 18.60 -25.37
C PRO A 13 42.34 17.44 -24.42
N ILE A 14 43.27 16.50 -24.23
CA ILE A 14 43.10 15.38 -23.29
C ILE A 14 43.01 15.88 -21.86
N GLN A 15 43.78 16.89 -21.45
CA GLN A 15 43.69 17.49 -20.14
C GLN A 15 42.34 18.17 -19.89
N VAL A 16 41.76 18.84 -20.91
CA VAL A 16 40.42 19.43 -20.84
C VAL A 16 39.36 18.35 -20.59
N LEU A 17 39.41 17.24 -21.33
CA LEU A 17 38.53 16.10 -21.14
C LEU A 17 38.66 15.49 -19.73
N ALA A 18 39.91 15.29 -19.26
CA ALA A 18 40.18 14.76 -17.94
C ALA A 18 39.66 15.68 -16.82
N GLN A 19 39.81 17.01 -17.00
CA GLN A 19 39.28 18.01 -16.06
C GLN A 19 37.73 18.01 -16.04
N ALA A 20 37.07 17.97 -17.21
CA ALA A 20 35.62 17.89 -17.31
C ALA A 20 35.07 16.60 -16.66
N ALA A 21 35.74 15.45 -16.91
CA ALA A 21 35.40 14.20 -16.27
C ALA A 21 35.55 14.26 -14.73
N GLY A 22 36.62 14.89 -14.23
CA GLY A 22 36.84 15.12 -12.82
C GLY A 22 35.80 16.03 -12.14
N ARG A 23 35.24 17.00 -12.89
CA ARG A 23 34.12 17.83 -12.42
C ARG A 23 32.83 17.07 -12.38
N ILE A 24 32.49 16.28 -13.39
CA ILE A 24 31.29 15.43 -13.41
C ILE A 24 31.34 14.42 -12.29
N SER A 25 32.48 13.78 -12.02
CA SER A 25 32.61 12.83 -10.91
C SER A 25 32.40 13.45 -9.51
N LYS A 26 32.54 14.77 -9.39
CA LYS A 26 32.27 15.55 -8.17
C LYS A 26 30.83 16.08 -8.11
N GLY A 27 29.98 15.72 -9.09
CA GLY A 27 28.58 16.13 -9.13
C GLY A 27 28.29 17.40 -9.95
N GLU A 28 29.26 17.99 -10.59
CA GLU A 28 29.08 19.13 -11.51
C GLU A 28 28.65 18.64 -12.89
N LEU A 29 27.37 18.21 -13.01
CA LEU A 29 26.85 17.54 -14.22
C LEU A 29 26.69 18.49 -15.45
N ASP A 30 26.81 19.78 -15.25
CA ASP A 30 26.81 20.82 -16.29
C ASP A 30 28.19 21.02 -16.96
N ALA A 31 29.23 20.40 -16.41
CA ALA A 31 30.58 20.48 -16.99
C ALA A 31 30.58 19.88 -18.38
N ARG A 32 31.23 20.59 -19.32
CA ARG A 32 31.45 20.15 -20.69
C ARG A 32 32.93 20.29 -21.05
N ALA A 33 33.39 19.42 -21.93
CA ALA A 33 34.72 19.51 -22.52
C ALA A 33 34.65 20.36 -23.81
N ASP A 34 35.14 21.60 -23.75
CA ASP A 34 35.26 22.45 -24.91
C ASP A 34 36.68 22.28 -25.49
N VAL A 35 36.78 21.53 -26.60
CA VAL A 35 38.02 21.10 -27.20
C VAL A 35 38.09 21.67 -28.61
N ASP A 36 39.05 22.59 -28.85
CA ASP A 36 39.38 23.12 -30.19
C ASP A 36 40.34 22.15 -30.87
N SER A 37 39.81 21.12 -31.52
CA SER A 37 40.55 20.16 -32.36
C SER A 37 39.73 19.81 -33.60
N ARG A 38 40.38 19.26 -34.64
CA ARG A 38 39.71 18.79 -35.86
C ARG A 38 40.04 17.33 -36.18
N ASP A 39 40.41 16.58 -35.17
CA ASP A 39 40.84 15.19 -35.25
C ASP A 39 39.91 14.29 -34.40
N GLU A 40 40.32 13.07 -34.14
CA GLU A 40 39.59 12.08 -33.34
C GLU A 40 39.30 12.57 -31.90
N ILE A 41 40.07 13.53 -31.39
CA ILE A 41 39.87 14.11 -30.06
C ILE A 41 38.62 15.00 -30.05
N ALA A 42 38.31 15.71 -31.12
CA ALA A 42 37.04 16.45 -31.23
C ALA A 42 35.84 15.52 -31.19
N VAL A 43 35.90 14.40 -31.93
CA VAL A 43 34.84 13.36 -31.90
C VAL A 43 34.67 12.76 -30.48
N LEU A 44 35.80 12.53 -29.79
CA LEU A 44 35.76 12.04 -28.41
C LEU A 44 35.13 13.06 -27.45
N ALA A 45 35.42 14.35 -27.61
CA ALA A 45 34.84 15.42 -26.81
C ALA A 45 33.32 15.53 -27.03
N ASP A 46 32.84 15.41 -28.26
CA ASP A 46 31.42 15.40 -28.57
C ASP A 46 30.72 14.21 -27.91
N ARG A 47 31.26 12.99 -28.03
CA ARG A 47 30.71 11.82 -27.40
C ARG A 47 30.73 11.91 -25.88
N PHE A 48 31.76 12.49 -25.30
CA PHE A 48 31.83 12.75 -23.87
C PHE A 48 30.73 13.73 -23.41
N ASN A 49 30.54 14.84 -24.18
CA ASN A 49 29.51 15.82 -23.89
C ASN A 49 28.07 15.24 -24.01
N ASP A 50 27.83 14.36 -25.01
CA ASP A 50 26.58 13.63 -25.17
C ASP A 50 26.34 12.72 -23.97
N MET A 51 27.34 11.97 -23.53
CA MET A 51 27.29 11.13 -22.33
C MET A 51 26.99 11.96 -21.07
N ALA A 52 27.65 13.09 -20.88
CA ALA A 52 27.43 14.01 -19.77
C ALA A 52 25.99 14.55 -19.77
N GLY A 53 25.41 14.87 -20.92
CA GLY A 53 24.03 15.28 -21.11
C GLY A 53 23.04 14.18 -20.74
N ASN A 54 23.31 12.95 -21.13
CA ASN A 54 22.50 11.79 -20.80
C ASN A 54 22.51 11.51 -19.28
N ILE A 55 23.68 11.57 -18.64
CA ILE A 55 23.82 11.43 -17.18
C ILE A 55 23.00 12.49 -16.45
N GLN A 56 23.11 13.76 -16.88
CA GLN A 56 22.34 14.86 -16.30
C GLN A 56 20.84 14.62 -16.41
N THR A 57 20.35 14.18 -17.57
CA THR A 57 18.94 13.85 -17.80
C THR A 57 18.47 12.69 -16.91
N LEU A 58 19.28 11.63 -16.78
CA LEU A 58 18.96 10.48 -15.92
C LEU A 58 18.90 10.88 -14.45
N VAL A 59 19.83 11.70 -13.96
CA VAL A 59 19.82 12.19 -12.56
C VAL A 59 18.59 13.04 -12.25
N VAL A 60 18.18 13.92 -13.20
CA VAL A 60 16.95 14.69 -13.05
C VAL A 60 15.75 13.76 -12.99
N LYS A 61 15.65 12.77 -13.89
CA LYS A 61 14.55 11.81 -13.91
C LYS A 61 14.47 10.98 -12.63
N VAL A 62 15.61 10.49 -12.13
CA VAL A 62 15.64 9.75 -10.84
C VAL A 62 15.14 10.61 -9.69
N ARG A 63 15.54 11.88 -9.61
CA ARG A 63 15.05 12.82 -8.59
C ARG A 63 13.55 13.08 -8.68
N GLU A 64 13.03 13.22 -9.91
CA GLU A 64 11.58 13.37 -10.12
C GLU A 64 10.80 12.13 -9.69
N ASP A 65 11.31 10.96 -10.02
CA ASP A 65 10.69 9.69 -9.67
C ASP A 65 10.75 9.43 -8.15
N GLU A 66 11.86 9.77 -7.47
CA GLU A 66 11.94 9.77 -6.00
C GLU A 66 10.94 10.73 -5.36
N GLN A 67 10.77 11.93 -5.93
CA GLN A 67 9.78 12.89 -5.41
C GLN A 67 8.34 12.41 -5.62
N LYS A 68 8.04 11.77 -6.75
CA LYS A 68 6.73 11.16 -7.00
C LYS A 68 6.47 10.02 -6.01
N MET A 69 7.47 9.17 -5.78
CA MET A 69 7.37 8.08 -4.81
C MET A 69 7.13 8.60 -3.40
N ARG A 70 7.89 9.61 -2.93
CA ARG A 70 7.65 10.24 -1.63
C ARG A 70 6.26 10.88 -1.51
N LYS A 71 5.76 11.50 -2.58
CA LYS A 71 4.40 12.05 -2.60
C LYS A 71 3.33 10.95 -2.55
N ALA A 72 3.56 9.84 -3.25
CA ALA A 72 2.69 8.67 -3.19
C ALA A 72 2.68 8.05 -1.79
N ASP A 73 3.86 7.87 -1.17
CA ASP A 73 3.97 7.37 0.21
C ASP A 73 3.27 8.28 1.23
N LEU A 74 3.41 9.61 1.09
CA LEU A 74 2.71 10.58 1.94
C LEU A 74 1.20 10.54 1.73
N ARG A 75 0.72 10.36 0.49
CA ARG A 75 -0.69 10.16 0.20
C ARG A 75 -1.23 8.88 0.81
N LEU A 76 -0.53 7.75 0.64
CA LEU A 76 -0.89 6.48 1.26
C LEU A 76 -0.98 6.61 2.79
N LEU A 77 -0.05 7.33 3.43
CA LEU A 77 -0.11 7.61 4.87
C LEU A 77 -1.31 8.50 5.25
N GLN A 78 -1.66 9.48 4.42
CA GLN A 78 -2.84 10.33 4.65
C GLN A 78 -4.16 9.59 4.42
N GLU A 79 -4.23 8.69 3.44
CA GLU A 79 -5.40 7.87 3.14
C GLU A 79 -5.62 6.76 4.18
N GLN A 80 -4.57 6.30 4.86
CA GLN A 80 -4.66 5.35 5.98
C GLN A 80 -5.29 5.95 7.23
N ILE A 81 -5.32 7.28 7.36
CA ILE A 81 -6.03 7.99 8.45
C ILE A 81 -7.31 8.55 7.84
N ASN A 82 -8.44 7.91 8.08
CA ASN A 82 -9.73 8.48 7.72
C ASN A 82 -9.97 9.77 8.53
N PRO A 83 -9.86 10.99 7.92
CA PRO A 83 -9.98 12.25 8.68
C PRO A 83 -11.33 12.39 9.34
N HIS A 84 -12.37 11.87 8.71
CA HIS A 84 -13.73 11.90 9.23
C HIS A 84 -13.89 11.01 10.47
N PHE A 85 -13.21 9.86 10.52
CA PHE A 85 -13.18 9.02 11.73
C PHE A 85 -12.49 9.75 12.88
N LEU A 86 -11.35 10.40 12.62
CA LEU A 86 -10.63 11.17 13.64
C LEU A 86 -11.47 12.33 14.19
N TYR A 87 -12.05 13.18 13.33
CA TYR A 87 -12.89 14.31 13.77
C TYR A 87 -14.07 13.82 14.58
N ASN A 88 -14.79 12.80 14.13
CA ASN A 88 -15.94 12.27 14.86
C ASN A 88 -15.55 11.68 16.23
N THR A 89 -14.39 11.06 16.34
CA THR A 89 -13.91 10.52 17.62
C THR A 89 -13.54 11.64 18.58
N LEU A 90 -12.90 12.71 18.10
CA LEU A 90 -12.61 13.89 18.91
C LEU A 90 -13.89 14.60 19.37
N ASP A 91 -14.89 14.74 18.50
CA ASP A 91 -16.20 15.32 18.86
C ASP A 91 -16.89 14.47 19.94
N ASN A 92 -16.83 13.13 19.85
CA ASN A 92 -17.37 12.25 20.89
C ASN A 92 -16.66 12.45 22.23
N ILE A 93 -15.32 12.60 22.23
CA ILE A 93 -14.56 12.90 23.46
C ILE A 93 -15.03 14.23 24.08
N VAL A 94 -15.24 15.26 23.26
CA VAL A 94 -15.76 16.55 23.73
C VAL A 94 -17.15 16.36 24.37
N TRP A 95 -18.06 15.63 23.75
CA TRP A 95 -19.41 15.37 24.28
C TRP A 95 -19.38 14.61 25.60
N LEU A 96 -18.48 13.61 25.75
CA LEU A 96 -18.31 12.89 27.02
C LEU A 96 -17.83 13.84 28.14
N ILE A 97 -16.91 14.78 27.83
CA ILE A 97 -16.43 15.77 28.78
C ILE A 97 -17.57 16.75 29.17
N GLU A 98 -18.34 17.24 28.20
CA GLU A 98 -19.48 18.12 28.41
C GLU A 98 -20.63 17.41 29.16
N GLY A 99 -20.79 16.09 28.93
CA GLY A 99 -21.72 15.20 29.61
C GLY A 99 -21.33 14.87 31.05
N ASN A 100 -20.16 15.34 31.52
CA ASN A 100 -19.58 15.03 32.83
C ASN A 100 -19.25 13.54 33.02
N GLU A 101 -18.78 12.89 31.95
CA GLU A 101 -18.33 11.49 31.88
C GLU A 101 -16.81 11.42 31.61
N PRO A 102 -15.95 11.96 32.50
CA PRO A 102 -14.52 12.08 32.25
C PRO A 102 -13.78 10.74 32.16
N ASP A 103 -14.25 9.72 32.85
CA ASP A 103 -13.62 8.39 32.83
C ASP A 103 -13.78 7.75 31.44
N GLU A 104 -14.97 7.87 30.84
CA GLU A 104 -15.23 7.39 29.46
C GLU A 104 -14.45 8.20 28.42
N ALA A 105 -14.30 9.51 28.63
CA ALA A 105 -13.47 10.35 27.78
C ALA A 105 -12.00 9.91 27.81
N VAL A 106 -11.45 9.59 28.98
CA VAL A 106 -10.09 9.05 29.14
C VAL A 106 -9.95 7.71 28.44
N GLU A 107 -10.90 6.79 28.64
CA GLU A 107 -10.92 5.49 27.94
C GLU A 107 -10.88 5.68 26.41
N MET A 108 -11.72 6.58 25.88
CA MET A 108 -11.75 6.89 24.44
C MET A 108 -10.41 7.41 23.91
N VAL A 109 -9.73 8.30 24.67
CA VAL A 109 -8.40 8.81 24.30
C VAL A 109 -7.36 7.69 24.28
N VAL A 110 -7.39 6.78 25.26
CA VAL A 110 -6.47 5.63 25.33
C VAL A 110 -6.69 4.71 24.13
N THR A 111 -7.96 4.33 23.88
CA THR A 111 -8.34 3.46 22.75
C THR A 111 -7.94 4.09 21.39
N LEU A 112 -8.17 5.41 21.23
CA LEU A 112 -7.73 6.13 20.03
C LEU A 112 -6.22 6.12 19.87
N SER A 113 -5.48 6.25 20.97
CA SER A 113 -4.01 6.17 20.96
C SER A 113 -3.51 4.77 20.56
N GLU A 114 -4.17 3.72 21.03
CA GLU A 114 -3.85 2.33 20.66
C GLU A 114 -4.14 2.06 19.18
N PHE A 115 -5.30 2.50 18.68
CA PHE A 115 -5.65 2.44 17.27
C PHE A 115 -4.56 3.08 16.39
N PHE A 116 -4.14 4.31 16.69
CA PHE A 116 -3.10 5.00 15.89
C PHE A 116 -1.72 4.38 16.02
N ARG A 117 -1.37 3.76 17.14
CA ARG A 117 -0.07 3.10 17.32
C ARG A 117 0.16 2.01 16.26
N LEU A 118 -0.88 1.26 15.91
CA LEU A 118 -0.81 0.22 14.88
C LEU A 118 -0.82 0.80 13.47
N VAL A 119 -1.65 1.80 13.19
CA VAL A 119 -1.68 2.49 11.89
C VAL A 119 -0.32 3.11 11.56
N LEU A 120 0.30 3.77 12.55
CA LEU A 120 1.58 4.49 12.42
C LEU A 120 2.80 3.58 12.64
N SER A 121 2.63 2.27 12.82
CA SER A 121 3.74 1.33 13.00
C SER A 121 4.70 1.40 11.81
N LYS A 122 5.89 1.96 12.07
CA LYS A 122 6.92 2.38 11.13
C LYS A 122 7.19 1.35 10.03
N GLY A 123 6.64 1.56 8.83
CA GLY A 123 7.09 0.93 7.60
C GLY A 123 6.83 -0.58 7.45
N LYS A 124 6.21 -1.26 8.41
CA LYS A 124 5.86 -2.67 8.29
C LYS A 124 4.63 -2.81 7.38
N GLU A 125 4.77 -3.55 6.31
CA GLU A 125 3.66 -3.89 5.41
C GLU A 125 2.84 -5.06 5.96
N PHE A 126 3.47 -5.95 6.75
CA PHE A 126 2.85 -7.10 7.38
C PHE A 126 2.87 -6.97 8.90
N ILE A 127 1.80 -7.46 9.52
CA ILE A 127 1.63 -7.54 10.98
C ILE A 127 1.05 -8.92 11.33
N THR A 128 1.14 -9.32 12.60
CA THR A 128 0.52 -10.55 13.07
C THR A 128 -1.01 -10.41 13.11
N ILE A 129 -1.73 -11.53 12.96
CA ILE A 129 -3.19 -11.58 13.14
C ILE A 129 -3.60 -11.02 14.50
N ARG A 130 -2.82 -11.30 15.56
CA ARG A 130 -3.02 -10.70 16.90
C ARG A 130 -3.01 -9.17 16.85
N GLN A 131 -2.08 -8.57 16.11
CA GLN A 131 -2.01 -7.11 15.98
C GLN A 131 -3.17 -6.54 15.16
N GLU A 132 -3.60 -7.24 14.11
CA GLU A 132 -4.76 -6.84 13.32
C GLU A 132 -6.05 -6.95 14.14
N GLU A 133 -6.22 -8.00 14.96
CA GLU A 133 -7.32 -8.13 15.90
C GLU A 133 -7.36 -6.99 16.91
N GLN A 134 -6.22 -6.65 17.53
CA GLN A 134 -6.12 -5.52 18.47
C GLN A 134 -6.53 -4.20 17.80
N HIS A 135 -6.09 -4.00 16.55
CA HIS A 135 -6.46 -2.82 15.77
C HIS A 135 -7.97 -2.73 15.54
N ILE A 136 -8.58 -3.83 15.09
CA ILE A 136 -10.03 -3.90 14.84
C ILE A 136 -10.82 -3.78 16.13
N SER A 137 -10.36 -4.38 17.23
CA SER A 137 -10.98 -4.22 18.53
C SER A 137 -11.01 -2.76 18.97
N SER A 138 -9.87 -2.04 18.86
CA SER A 138 -9.82 -0.61 19.18
C SER A 138 -10.75 0.21 18.28
N TYR A 139 -10.80 -0.10 16.97
CA TYR A 139 -11.71 0.56 16.03
C TYR A 139 -13.17 0.35 16.41
N LEU A 140 -13.59 -0.90 16.69
CA LEU A 140 -14.96 -1.25 17.04
C LEU A 140 -15.39 -0.67 18.39
N GLN A 141 -14.51 -0.63 19.40
CA GLN A 141 -14.77 0.03 20.68
C GLN A 141 -15.10 1.51 20.49
N ILE A 142 -14.34 2.22 19.63
CA ILE A 142 -14.63 3.62 19.32
C ILE A 142 -15.97 3.75 18.58
N GLN A 143 -16.25 2.86 17.62
CA GLN A 143 -17.50 2.90 16.86
C GLN A 143 -18.72 2.50 17.72
N GLU A 144 -18.58 1.57 18.65
CA GLU A 144 -19.63 1.17 19.58
C GLU A 144 -20.08 2.34 20.47
N LYS A 145 -19.14 3.12 21.02
CA LYS A 145 -19.46 4.33 21.79
C LYS A 145 -20.26 5.34 20.95
N ARG A 146 -19.99 5.44 19.66
CA ARG A 146 -20.69 6.33 18.73
C ARG A 146 -22.05 5.80 18.28
N TYR A 147 -22.15 4.49 18.09
CA TYR A 147 -23.31 3.80 17.53
C TYR A 147 -23.93 2.83 18.53
N HIS A 148 -23.87 3.16 19.83
CA HIS A 148 -24.30 2.30 20.96
C HIS A 148 -25.72 1.76 20.81
N ASP A 149 -26.61 2.52 20.12
CA ASP A 149 -28.01 2.12 19.92
C ASP A 149 -28.19 1.09 18.79
N ILE A 150 -27.24 1.00 17.85
CA ILE A 150 -27.42 0.22 16.63
C ILE A 150 -26.33 -0.81 16.37
N LEU A 151 -25.18 -0.78 17.09
CA LEU A 151 -24.04 -1.68 16.86
C LEU A 151 -23.81 -2.59 18.05
N ASP A 152 -23.74 -3.89 17.76
CA ASP A 152 -23.07 -4.91 18.57
C ASP A 152 -21.97 -5.58 17.76
N TYR A 153 -20.96 -6.15 18.43
CA TYR A 153 -19.92 -6.90 17.72
C TYR A 153 -19.36 -8.05 18.57
N HIS A 154 -18.85 -9.08 17.87
CA HIS A 154 -18.08 -10.17 18.46
C HIS A 154 -16.86 -10.48 17.62
N ILE A 155 -15.73 -10.79 18.30
CA ILE A 155 -14.48 -11.19 17.66
C ILE A 155 -14.10 -12.57 18.19
N TYR A 156 -13.99 -13.55 17.30
CA TYR A 156 -13.65 -14.96 17.59
C TYR A 156 -12.51 -15.40 16.67
N ILE A 157 -11.29 -15.03 17.00
CA ILE A 157 -10.10 -15.45 16.27
C ILE A 157 -9.41 -16.55 17.06
N ASP A 158 -9.17 -17.70 16.40
CA ASP A 158 -8.49 -18.82 17.03
C ASP A 158 -7.08 -18.40 17.47
N PRO A 159 -6.72 -18.57 18.76
CA PRO A 159 -5.38 -18.25 19.24
C PRO A 159 -4.25 -18.97 18.51
N GLU A 160 -4.50 -20.11 17.88
CA GLU A 160 -3.51 -20.84 17.09
C GLU A 160 -3.04 -20.06 15.87
N ILE A 161 -3.84 -19.10 15.36
CA ILE A 161 -3.47 -18.32 14.20
C ILE A 161 -2.85 -16.95 14.51
N TYR A 162 -2.71 -16.58 15.76
CA TYR A 162 -2.28 -15.24 16.17
C TYR A 162 -0.89 -14.82 15.65
N GLU A 163 0.01 -15.75 15.48
CA GLU A 163 1.40 -15.46 15.08
C GLU A 163 1.59 -15.45 13.55
N TYR A 164 0.58 -15.83 12.77
CA TYR A 164 0.64 -15.74 11.32
C TYR A 164 0.57 -14.28 10.86
N GLN A 165 1.17 -14.02 9.68
CA GLN A 165 1.31 -12.69 9.10
C GLN A 165 0.17 -12.37 8.14
N ILE A 166 -0.29 -11.13 8.19
CA ILE A 166 -1.30 -10.58 7.28
C ILE A 166 -0.88 -9.16 6.85
N PRO A 167 -1.18 -8.71 5.63
CA PRO A 167 -1.00 -7.32 5.28
C PRO A 167 -1.79 -6.42 6.22
N LYS A 168 -1.17 -5.40 6.80
CA LYS A 168 -1.83 -4.49 7.77
C LYS A 168 -3.09 -3.86 7.18
N LEU A 169 -4.09 -3.52 8.02
CA LEU A 169 -5.35 -2.89 7.62
C LEU A 169 -6.12 -3.74 6.59
N THR A 170 -6.13 -5.04 6.78
CA THR A 170 -6.88 -5.97 5.93
C THR A 170 -8.33 -6.12 6.40
N LEU A 171 -8.57 -6.23 7.72
CA LEU A 171 -9.91 -6.39 8.28
C LEU A 171 -10.68 -5.07 8.38
N GLN A 172 -10.01 -3.94 8.57
CA GLN A 172 -10.69 -2.66 8.78
C GLN A 172 -11.65 -2.29 7.63
N PRO A 173 -11.29 -2.35 6.34
CA PRO A 173 -12.23 -2.05 5.25
C PRO A 173 -13.44 -2.98 5.20
N LEU A 174 -13.31 -4.23 5.65
CA LEU A 174 -14.41 -5.17 5.74
C LEU A 174 -15.39 -4.76 6.84
N VAL A 175 -14.85 -4.40 8.00
CA VAL A 175 -15.64 -3.93 9.16
C VAL A 175 -16.31 -2.59 8.84
N GLU A 176 -15.61 -1.67 8.16
CA GLU A 176 -16.20 -0.42 7.68
C GLU A 176 -17.35 -0.66 6.70
N ASN A 177 -17.19 -1.61 5.79
CA ASN A 177 -18.26 -2.01 4.88
C ASN A 177 -19.48 -2.56 5.66
N ALA A 178 -19.26 -3.46 6.59
CA ALA A 178 -20.32 -4.03 7.43
C ALA A 178 -21.08 -2.93 8.20
N LEU A 179 -20.34 -2.02 8.84
CA LEU A 179 -20.91 -0.94 9.62
C LEU A 179 -21.68 0.07 8.77
N TYR A 180 -21.03 0.63 7.74
CA TYR A 180 -21.60 1.75 6.98
C TYR A 180 -22.59 1.33 5.91
N HIS A 181 -22.47 0.14 5.34
CA HIS A 181 -23.36 -0.36 4.27
C HIS A 181 -24.34 -1.44 4.76
N GLY A 182 -24.00 -2.19 5.82
CA GLY A 182 -24.87 -3.18 6.43
C GLY A 182 -25.70 -2.60 7.57
N ILE A 183 -25.06 -2.35 8.71
CA ILE A 183 -25.72 -2.05 9.99
C ILE A 183 -26.41 -0.68 9.99
N LYS A 184 -25.75 0.37 9.50
CA LYS A 184 -26.27 1.75 9.57
C LYS A 184 -27.62 1.94 8.88
N TYR A 185 -27.93 1.12 7.91
CA TYR A 185 -29.22 1.16 7.19
C TYR A 185 -30.26 0.20 7.76
N LYS A 186 -29.91 -0.60 8.76
CA LYS A 186 -30.83 -1.48 9.47
C LYS A 186 -31.72 -0.65 10.42
N ARG A 187 -32.98 -1.01 10.53
CA ARG A 187 -33.94 -0.32 11.44
C ARG A 187 -33.88 -0.78 12.90
N SER A 188 -33.06 -1.78 13.18
CA SER A 188 -32.86 -2.38 14.50
C SER A 188 -31.36 -2.47 14.79
N ARG A 189 -31.01 -2.78 16.02
CA ARG A 189 -29.64 -3.08 16.40
C ARG A 189 -29.11 -4.23 15.54
N GLY A 190 -27.89 -4.10 15.07
CA GLY A 190 -27.24 -5.07 14.21
C GLY A 190 -25.93 -5.56 14.81
N MET A 191 -25.49 -6.72 14.34
CA MET A 191 -24.32 -7.44 14.82
C MET A 191 -23.26 -7.54 13.75
N ILE A 192 -22.01 -7.27 14.11
CA ILE A 192 -20.83 -7.59 13.31
C ILE A 192 -20.10 -8.74 14.00
N GLU A 193 -19.89 -9.83 13.30
CA GLU A 193 -19.12 -10.97 13.75
C GLU A 193 -17.83 -11.10 12.96
N ILE A 194 -16.70 -11.19 13.66
CA ILE A 194 -15.38 -11.40 13.06
C ILE A 194 -14.87 -12.75 13.53
N THR A 195 -14.55 -13.63 12.58
CA THR A 195 -14.01 -14.95 12.87
C THR A 195 -12.70 -15.18 12.13
N GLY A 196 -11.80 -15.94 12.76
CA GLY A 196 -10.51 -16.32 12.16
C GLY A 196 -10.20 -17.77 12.49
N THR A 197 -9.96 -18.59 11.46
CA THR A 197 -9.66 -20.03 11.58
C THR A 197 -8.56 -20.45 10.61
N LYS A 198 -7.94 -21.59 10.88
CA LYS A 198 -7.00 -22.25 9.98
C LYS A 198 -7.59 -23.57 9.47
N GLU A 199 -7.54 -23.77 8.15
CA GLU A 199 -7.91 -25.04 7.53
C GLU A 199 -6.79 -25.47 6.59
N GLY A 200 -6.11 -26.56 6.94
CA GLY A 200 -4.92 -27.03 6.23
C GLY A 200 -3.80 -25.98 6.23
N GLU A 201 -3.35 -25.57 5.05
CA GLU A 201 -2.29 -24.57 4.88
C GLU A 201 -2.86 -23.15 4.70
N ASN A 202 -4.18 -22.95 4.80
CA ASN A 202 -4.82 -21.66 4.57
C ASN A 202 -5.46 -21.10 5.85
N LEU A 203 -5.48 -19.78 5.94
CA LEU A 203 -6.18 -19.00 6.94
C LEU A 203 -7.45 -18.42 6.32
N TYR A 204 -8.52 -18.46 7.08
CA TYR A 204 -9.82 -17.88 6.73
C TYR A 204 -10.19 -16.84 7.77
N LEU A 205 -10.27 -15.58 7.31
CA LEU A 205 -10.70 -14.45 8.12
C LEU A 205 -12.03 -13.96 7.57
N THR A 206 -13.06 -13.98 8.37
CA THR A 206 -14.43 -13.64 7.95
C THR A 206 -14.97 -12.49 8.78
N VAL A 207 -15.55 -11.50 8.09
CA VAL A 207 -16.39 -10.45 8.68
C VAL A 207 -17.81 -10.66 8.16
N ALA A 208 -18.75 -10.89 9.08
CA ALA A 208 -20.16 -11.06 8.78
C ALA A 208 -20.98 -9.99 9.50
N ASP A 209 -21.98 -9.42 8.81
CA ASP A 209 -22.98 -8.54 9.40
C ASP A 209 -24.39 -9.11 9.18
N ASP A 210 -25.31 -8.79 10.06
CA ASP A 210 -26.74 -9.09 9.95
C ASP A 210 -27.52 -7.84 9.45
N GLY A 211 -26.86 -7.02 8.64
CA GLY A 211 -27.37 -5.77 8.10
C GLY A 211 -28.43 -5.96 6.99
N VAL A 212 -28.57 -4.93 6.17
CA VAL A 212 -29.59 -4.92 5.11
C VAL A 212 -29.29 -5.88 3.96
N GLY A 213 -28.04 -6.33 3.80
CA GLY A 213 -27.60 -7.18 2.72
C GLY A 213 -27.77 -6.55 1.34
N MET A 214 -27.44 -7.30 0.31
CA MET A 214 -27.47 -6.89 -1.11
C MET A 214 -28.37 -7.84 -1.91
N ASP A 215 -29.00 -7.31 -2.95
CA ASP A 215 -29.62 -8.16 -3.98
C ASP A 215 -28.57 -8.72 -4.97
N GLU A 216 -29.00 -9.63 -5.87
CA GLU A 216 -28.07 -10.27 -6.79
C GLU A 216 -27.38 -9.31 -7.75
N ASP A 217 -28.03 -8.21 -8.14
CA ASP A 217 -27.47 -7.25 -9.09
C ASP A 217 -26.42 -6.37 -8.39
N GLU A 218 -26.70 -5.96 -7.16
CA GLU A 218 -25.76 -5.24 -6.28
C GLU A 218 -24.52 -6.10 -5.98
N LEU A 219 -24.72 -7.38 -5.63
CA LEU A 219 -23.65 -8.33 -5.36
C LEU A 219 -22.79 -8.59 -6.61
N LYS A 220 -23.40 -8.77 -7.78
CA LYS A 220 -22.68 -8.93 -9.07
C LYS A 220 -21.88 -7.68 -9.42
N LYS A 221 -22.42 -6.49 -9.15
CA LYS A 221 -21.73 -5.23 -9.38
C LYS A 221 -20.51 -5.10 -8.48
N LEU A 222 -20.66 -5.34 -7.17
CA LEU A 222 -19.58 -5.33 -6.19
C LEU A 222 -18.48 -6.34 -6.55
N GLY A 223 -18.86 -7.57 -6.94
CA GLY A 223 -17.90 -8.60 -7.37
C GLY A 223 -17.08 -8.18 -8.58
N LYS A 224 -17.68 -7.47 -9.55
CA LYS A 224 -16.96 -6.91 -10.70
C LYS A 224 -16.02 -5.77 -10.29
N GLU A 225 -16.44 -4.91 -9.37
CA GLU A 225 -15.62 -3.80 -8.86
C GLU A 225 -14.38 -4.32 -8.12
N ILE A 226 -14.53 -5.31 -7.25
CA ILE A 226 -13.44 -5.92 -6.49
C ILE A 226 -12.46 -6.70 -7.37
N SER A 227 -12.92 -7.21 -8.53
CA SER A 227 -12.08 -7.96 -9.46
C SER A 227 -11.32 -7.07 -10.46
N ARG A 228 -11.59 -5.77 -10.51
CA ARG A 228 -10.89 -4.83 -11.39
C ARG A 228 -9.63 -4.31 -10.72
N PRO A 229 -8.53 -4.11 -11.49
CA PRO A 229 -7.36 -3.41 -10.98
C PRO A 229 -7.75 -2.00 -10.52
N CYS A 230 -7.35 -1.61 -9.32
CA CYS A 230 -7.59 -0.26 -8.81
C CYS A 230 -6.88 0.77 -9.68
N LYS A 231 -7.65 1.71 -10.24
CA LYS A 231 -7.07 2.93 -10.82
C LYS A 231 -6.88 3.95 -9.71
N GLU A 232 -5.70 4.56 -9.63
CA GLU A 232 -5.21 5.46 -8.57
C GLU A 232 -6.10 6.68 -8.25
N THR A 233 -7.27 6.85 -8.87
CA THR A 233 -8.05 8.11 -8.84
C THR A 233 -9.46 8.02 -8.27
N GLU A 234 -9.94 6.85 -7.86
CA GLU A 234 -11.34 6.74 -7.41
C GLU A 234 -11.41 6.46 -5.89
N SER A 235 -11.89 7.42 -5.12
CA SER A 235 -12.19 7.28 -3.70
C SER A 235 -13.39 6.34 -3.52
N GLY A 236 -13.23 5.26 -2.75
CA GLY A 236 -14.30 4.30 -2.43
C GLY A 236 -13.92 2.83 -2.51
N PHE A 237 -12.66 2.50 -2.73
CA PHE A 237 -12.18 1.15 -3.07
C PHE A 237 -11.55 0.36 -1.90
N GLY A 238 -12.04 0.52 -0.68
CA GLY A 238 -11.47 -0.22 0.47
C GLY A 238 -11.35 -1.73 0.20
N LEU A 239 -12.44 -2.39 -0.21
CA LEU A 239 -12.46 -3.84 -0.46
C LEU A 239 -11.64 -4.25 -1.69
N ALA A 240 -11.71 -3.48 -2.80
CA ALA A 240 -10.93 -3.76 -4.01
C ALA A 240 -9.44 -3.68 -3.75
N ASN A 241 -8.98 -2.66 -3.01
CA ASN A 241 -7.57 -2.51 -2.60
C ASN A 241 -7.09 -3.68 -1.74
N VAL A 242 -7.92 -4.15 -0.79
CA VAL A 242 -7.58 -5.32 0.02
C VAL A 242 -7.43 -6.57 -0.85
N ASN A 243 -8.40 -6.82 -1.75
CA ASN A 243 -8.36 -7.98 -2.63
C ASN A 243 -7.17 -7.96 -3.59
N GLU A 244 -6.87 -6.81 -4.20
CA GLU A 244 -5.71 -6.64 -5.09
C GLU A 244 -4.41 -6.85 -4.33
N ARG A 245 -4.28 -6.28 -3.14
CA ARG A 245 -3.10 -6.45 -2.28
C ARG A 245 -2.87 -7.91 -1.89
N ILE A 246 -3.92 -8.64 -1.50
CA ILE A 246 -3.83 -10.06 -1.18
C ILE A 246 -3.33 -10.86 -2.40
N ARG A 247 -3.91 -10.64 -3.57
CA ARG A 247 -3.50 -11.31 -4.80
C ARG A 247 -2.09 -10.97 -5.24
N MET A 248 -1.66 -9.75 -5.02
CA MET A 248 -0.30 -9.32 -5.34
C MET A 248 0.74 -10.01 -4.47
N TYR A 249 0.47 -10.22 -3.17
CA TYR A 249 1.43 -10.85 -2.26
C TYR A 249 1.38 -12.38 -2.27
N PHE A 250 0.21 -12.95 -2.42
CA PHE A 250 0.01 -14.39 -2.20
C PHE A 250 -0.35 -15.17 -3.48
N GLY A 251 -0.68 -14.50 -4.57
CA GLY A 251 -1.08 -15.14 -5.83
C GLY A 251 -2.56 -14.98 -6.15
N ALA A 252 -2.92 -15.26 -7.41
CA ALA A 252 -4.27 -15.04 -7.93
C ALA A 252 -5.31 -16.03 -7.37
N GLU A 253 -4.87 -17.14 -6.81
CA GLU A 253 -5.68 -18.18 -6.15
C GLU A 253 -6.25 -17.72 -4.81
N PHE A 254 -5.59 -16.76 -4.15
CA PHE A 254 -6.03 -16.15 -2.90
C PHE A 254 -6.87 -14.91 -3.13
N GLY A 255 -7.56 -14.45 -2.11
CA GLY A 255 -8.37 -13.25 -2.20
C GLY A 255 -9.64 -13.30 -1.37
N MET A 256 -10.64 -12.57 -1.83
CA MET A 256 -11.87 -12.30 -1.11
C MET A 256 -13.05 -13.04 -1.75
N LYS A 257 -13.88 -13.68 -0.92
CA LYS A 257 -15.17 -14.28 -1.29
C LYS A 257 -16.29 -13.52 -0.58
N ILE A 258 -17.33 -13.14 -1.31
CA ILE A 258 -18.45 -12.37 -0.75
C ILE A 258 -19.72 -13.17 -0.94
N TRP A 259 -20.50 -13.27 0.11
CA TRP A 259 -21.87 -13.73 0.12
C TRP A 259 -22.75 -12.64 0.71
N SER A 260 -23.90 -12.39 0.12
CA SER A 260 -24.89 -11.46 0.65
C SER A 260 -26.28 -11.83 0.17
N GLU A 261 -27.26 -11.58 1.03
CA GLU A 261 -28.68 -11.75 0.73
C GLU A 261 -29.47 -10.59 1.35
N LYS A 262 -30.39 -10.04 0.59
CA LYS A 262 -31.18 -8.88 1.01
C LYS A 262 -32.01 -9.19 2.24
N GLY A 263 -31.78 -8.46 3.33
CA GLY A 263 -32.43 -8.65 4.62
C GLY A 263 -31.75 -9.67 5.53
N SER A 264 -30.73 -10.41 5.06
CA SER A 264 -30.00 -11.43 5.82
C SER A 264 -28.57 -10.99 6.18
N GLY A 265 -28.08 -9.89 5.55
CA GLY A 265 -26.76 -9.33 5.78
C GLY A 265 -25.72 -9.72 4.75
N THR A 266 -24.45 -9.49 5.09
CA THR A 266 -23.30 -9.74 4.21
C THR A 266 -22.22 -10.50 4.97
N ARG A 267 -21.53 -11.40 4.26
CA ARG A 267 -20.36 -12.14 4.76
C ARG A 267 -19.22 -12.02 3.78
N ILE A 268 -18.08 -11.52 4.24
CA ILE A 268 -16.87 -11.38 3.44
C ILE A 268 -15.80 -12.25 4.08
N THR A 269 -15.28 -13.21 3.33
CA THR A 269 -14.22 -14.14 3.77
C THR A 269 -12.97 -13.89 2.96
N ILE A 270 -11.85 -13.68 3.64
CA ILE A 270 -10.51 -13.59 3.09
C ILE A 270 -9.84 -14.95 3.26
N GLU A 271 -9.28 -15.48 2.18
CA GLU A 271 -8.45 -16.67 2.16
C GLU A 271 -7.01 -16.28 1.84
N ILE A 272 -6.06 -16.65 2.73
CA ILE A 272 -4.62 -16.39 2.57
C ILE A 272 -3.81 -17.62 3.06
N PRO A 273 -2.56 -17.80 2.60
CA PRO A 273 -1.73 -18.89 3.12
C PRO A 273 -1.29 -18.62 4.56
N ALA A 274 -1.11 -19.69 5.33
CA ALA A 274 -0.62 -19.64 6.72
C ALA A 274 0.90 -19.45 6.72
N ILE A 275 1.37 -18.20 6.76
CA ILE A 275 2.78 -17.85 6.78
C ILE A 275 3.16 -17.12 8.07
N THR A 276 4.34 -17.40 8.61
CA THR A 276 4.90 -16.74 9.81
C THR A 276 5.95 -15.69 9.46
N ASP A 277 6.57 -15.80 8.29
CA ASP A 277 7.55 -14.85 7.78
C ASP A 277 6.93 -13.92 6.75
N ASN A 278 7.46 -12.70 6.65
CA ASN A 278 6.98 -11.75 5.64
C ASN A 278 7.29 -12.28 4.23
N PRO A 279 6.30 -12.37 3.33
CA PRO A 279 6.56 -12.71 1.95
C PRO A 279 7.47 -11.64 1.33
N GLU A 280 8.50 -12.06 0.60
CA GLU A 280 9.30 -11.15 -0.21
C GLU A 280 8.40 -10.51 -1.28
N LYS A 281 8.53 -9.19 -1.48
CA LYS A 281 7.84 -8.53 -2.60
C LYS A 281 8.20 -9.24 -3.90
N PRO A 282 7.24 -9.67 -4.72
CA PRO A 282 7.57 -10.14 -6.06
C PRO A 282 8.29 -9.00 -6.79
N GLU A 283 9.55 -9.24 -7.21
CA GLU A 283 10.30 -8.29 -8.02
C GLU A 283 9.48 -7.94 -9.26
N ALA A 284 9.08 -6.68 -9.38
CA ALA A 284 8.40 -6.17 -10.57
C ALA A 284 9.36 -6.30 -11.77
N GLY A 285 9.31 -7.44 -12.47
CA GLY A 285 10.18 -7.72 -13.63
C GLY A 285 10.32 -9.18 -14.05
N LYS A 286 9.91 -10.16 -13.25
CA LYS A 286 10.10 -11.58 -13.61
C LYS A 286 8.91 -12.27 -14.29
N GLN A 287 7.83 -11.56 -14.61
CA GLN A 287 6.67 -12.16 -15.30
C GLN A 287 6.83 -12.30 -16.82
N SER A 288 7.84 -11.67 -17.46
CA SER A 288 8.02 -11.78 -18.92
C SER A 288 8.89 -12.94 -19.39
N THR A 289 9.66 -13.59 -18.51
CA THR A 289 10.58 -14.67 -18.92
C THR A 289 10.00 -16.09 -18.83
N ARG A 290 8.92 -16.29 -18.05
CA ARG A 290 8.29 -17.62 -17.96
C ARG A 290 7.31 -17.96 -19.10
N SER A 291 6.75 -16.93 -19.75
CA SER A 291 5.89 -17.12 -20.94
C SER A 291 6.71 -17.38 -22.22
N GLU A 292 7.91 -16.84 -22.34
CA GLU A 292 8.77 -17.07 -23.51
C GLU A 292 9.49 -18.43 -23.46
N GLU A 293 9.79 -18.97 -22.28
CA GLU A 293 10.36 -20.31 -22.16
C GLU A 293 9.33 -21.43 -22.43
N ALA A 294 8.06 -21.20 -22.09
CA ALA A 294 6.99 -22.17 -22.34
C ALA A 294 6.56 -22.23 -23.82
N GLU A 295 6.67 -21.14 -24.58
CA GLU A 295 6.41 -21.14 -26.03
C GLU A 295 7.57 -21.79 -26.82
N ASN A 296 8.83 -21.69 -26.35
CA ASN A 296 9.97 -22.31 -27.02
C ASN A 296 10.13 -23.82 -26.77
N GLU A 297 9.50 -24.38 -25.72
CA GLU A 297 9.46 -25.84 -25.51
C GLU A 297 8.32 -26.55 -26.28
N ALA A 298 7.32 -25.79 -26.75
CA ALA A 298 6.22 -26.34 -27.53
C ALA A 298 6.50 -26.41 -29.05
N GLU A 299 7.60 -25.80 -29.53
CA GLU A 299 8.03 -25.84 -30.94
C GLU A 299 9.23 -26.78 -31.21
N LYS A 300 9.62 -27.62 -30.28
CA LYS A 300 10.60 -28.69 -30.48
C LYS A 300 9.96 -30.06 -30.33
#